data_99bc057a0aec0afaa9a3f6df1401b82b
#
_entry.id   99bc057a0aec0afaa9a3f6df1401b82b
#
_cell.length_a   1.000
_cell.length_b   1.000
_cell.length_c   1.000
_cell.angle_alpha   90.00
_cell.angle_beta   90.00
_cell.angle_gamma   90.00
#
_symmetry.space_group_name_H-M   'P 1'
#
loop_
_entity.id
_entity.type
_entity.pdbx_description
1 polymer ?
#
loop_
_entity_poly.entity_id
_entity_poly.type
_entity_poly.pdbx_seq_one_letter_code
_entity_poly.pdbx_strand_id
1 'polypeptide(L)'
;VICNGHFLYHDISEFKKLKYIQLTSAGLDRIPLDEIRKRGIALFNARGVYSVPMAELALAGALSLYKHLNTFSENQKAHMWQKDRELRELCGETVAIVGCGSVGTECAKRFSAFGTRVIAVDVAKPESEIYSEFYDINDIKKALGIADTVVLTLPLTDETRGMFNGEMFSHFKDGSVLVNISRGAVVNENDLIKALENGKPSGAVLDVFENEPLDESSKLWDMKNVIITPHNSFVSPKNNA
;
A
#
# COMPACT_ATOMS: atom_id res chain seq x y z
N VAL A 1 -1.38 -28.40 7.03
CA VAL A 1 -0.37 -27.54 7.67
C VAL A 1 -0.91 -26.13 7.70
N ILE A 2 -0.73 -25.43 8.81
CA ILE A 2 -0.99 -24.01 8.98
C ILE A 2 0.37 -23.33 9.09
N CYS A 3 0.60 -22.26 8.35
CA CYS A 3 1.86 -21.53 8.38
C CYS A 3 1.69 -20.03 8.09
N ASN A 4 2.68 -19.23 8.49
CA ASN A 4 2.69 -17.78 8.31
C ASN A 4 3.21 -17.32 6.92
N GLY A 5 3.13 -18.17 5.91
CA GLY A 5 3.60 -17.86 4.56
C GLY A 5 5.10 -18.06 4.34
N HIS A 6 5.84 -18.54 5.33
CA HIS A 6 7.27 -18.79 5.22
C HIS A 6 7.56 -20.30 5.01
N PHE A 7 7.38 -20.80 3.78
CA PHE A 7 8.01 -22.05 3.39
C PHE A 7 9.51 -21.91 3.10
N LEU A 8 10.07 -20.70 3.21
CA LEU A 8 11.48 -20.42 2.95
C LEU A 8 12.46 -21.21 3.82
N TYR A 9 12.00 -21.71 4.97
CA TYR A 9 12.83 -22.51 5.90
C TYR A 9 12.60 -24.00 5.80
N HIS A 10 11.66 -24.45 4.95
CA HIS A 10 11.33 -25.86 4.80
C HIS A 10 11.11 -26.20 3.33
N ASP A 11 11.74 -27.27 2.87
CA ASP A 11 11.44 -27.82 1.57
C ASP A 11 10.08 -28.50 1.62
N ILE A 12 9.12 -27.99 0.82
CA ILE A 12 7.78 -28.56 0.72
C ILE A 12 7.81 -30.05 0.28
N SER A 13 8.87 -30.48 -0.42
CA SER A 13 9.05 -31.86 -0.86
C SER A 13 9.19 -32.86 0.29
N GLU A 14 9.65 -32.40 1.46
CA GLU A 14 9.77 -33.23 2.67
C GLU A 14 8.40 -33.65 3.22
N PHE A 15 7.36 -32.88 2.96
CA PHE A 15 6.00 -33.14 3.41
C PHE A 15 5.23 -34.08 2.45
N LYS A 16 5.65 -35.34 2.35
CA LYS A 16 5.14 -36.30 1.36
C LYS A 16 3.61 -36.56 1.41
N LYS A 17 2.97 -36.33 2.56
CA LYS A 17 1.53 -36.53 2.77
C LYS A 17 0.72 -35.24 2.83
N LEU A 18 1.33 -34.10 2.45
CA LEU A 18 0.68 -32.79 2.50
C LEU A 18 -0.48 -32.72 1.49
N LYS A 19 -1.68 -32.40 1.97
CA LYS A 19 -2.90 -32.31 1.17
C LYS A 19 -3.44 -30.88 1.09
N TYR A 20 -3.21 -30.06 2.12
CA TYR A 20 -3.65 -28.67 2.13
C TYR A 20 -2.70 -27.79 2.95
N ILE A 21 -2.68 -26.52 2.62
CA ILE A 21 -1.95 -25.47 3.30
C ILE A 21 -2.93 -24.34 3.62
N GLN A 22 -2.98 -23.91 4.88
CA GLN A 22 -3.63 -22.68 5.29
C GLN A 22 -2.56 -21.66 5.65
N LEU A 23 -2.49 -20.57 4.88
CA LEU A 23 -1.64 -19.43 5.21
C LEU A 23 -2.33 -18.52 6.20
N THR A 24 -1.58 -17.98 7.14
CA THR A 24 -2.03 -16.88 8.02
C THR A 24 -1.74 -15.51 7.40
N SER A 25 -1.12 -15.46 6.23
CA SER A 25 -0.91 -14.27 5.42
C SER A 25 -1.87 -14.22 4.22
N ALA A 26 -2.10 -13.02 3.67
CA ALA A 26 -2.87 -12.85 2.45
C ALA A 26 -2.01 -13.03 1.18
N GLY A 27 -0.74 -12.58 1.21
CA GLY A 27 0.20 -12.69 0.09
C GLY A 27 0.64 -14.11 -0.18
N LEU A 28 0.89 -14.43 -1.45
CA LEU A 28 1.34 -15.72 -1.96
C LEU A 28 2.77 -15.68 -2.53
N ASP A 29 3.38 -14.52 -2.51
CA ASP A 29 4.69 -14.20 -3.10
C ASP A 29 5.88 -14.93 -2.44
N ARG A 30 5.67 -15.51 -1.26
CA ARG A 30 6.72 -16.20 -0.47
C ARG A 30 6.54 -17.72 -0.40
N ILE A 31 5.77 -18.30 -1.30
CA ILE A 31 5.47 -19.74 -1.29
C ILE A 31 5.76 -20.39 -2.65
N PRO A 32 6.14 -21.69 -2.69
CA PRO A 32 6.46 -22.41 -3.92
C PRO A 32 5.17 -22.82 -4.65
N LEU A 33 4.49 -21.86 -5.29
CA LEU A 33 3.18 -22.08 -5.96
C LEU A 33 3.21 -23.20 -7.00
N ASP A 34 4.30 -23.29 -7.78
CA ASP A 34 4.40 -24.28 -8.86
C ASP A 34 4.45 -25.69 -8.33
N GLU A 35 5.21 -25.92 -7.25
CA GLU A 35 5.27 -27.24 -6.62
C GLU A 35 3.94 -27.60 -5.94
N ILE A 36 3.27 -26.63 -5.32
CA ILE A 36 1.94 -26.79 -4.71
C ILE A 36 0.93 -27.23 -5.77
N ARG A 37 0.91 -26.55 -6.93
CA ARG A 37 0.03 -26.86 -8.06
C ARG A 37 0.34 -28.25 -8.64
N LYS A 38 1.62 -28.52 -8.90
CA LYS A 38 2.09 -29.81 -9.44
C LYS A 38 1.67 -31.01 -8.58
N ARG A 39 1.68 -30.84 -7.25
CA ARG A 39 1.30 -31.87 -6.29
C ARG A 39 -0.19 -31.92 -5.97
N GLY A 40 -1.00 -31.02 -6.52
CA GLY A 40 -2.44 -30.95 -6.27
C GLY A 40 -2.78 -30.59 -4.81
N ILE A 41 -1.91 -29.83 -4.13
CA ILE A 41 -2.11 -29.41 -2.74
C ILE A 41 -3.10 -28.25 -2.71
N ALA A 42 -4.17 -28.36 -1.93
CA ALA A 42 -5.12 -27.29 -1.73
C ALA A 42 -4.46 -26.15 -0.93
N LEU A 43 -4.59 -24.90 -1.43
CA LEU A 43 -3.99 -23.74 -0.82
C LEU A 43 -5.07 -22.71 -0.44
N PHE A 44 -5.05 -22.28 0.81
CA PHE A 44 -5.91 -21.25 1.36
C PHE A 44 -5.06 -20.16 2.01
N ASN A 45 -5.54 -18.91 1.97
CA ASN A 45 -4.88 -17.78 2.58
C ASN A 45 -5.83 -16.96 3.47
N ALA A 46 -5.30 -15.95 4.15
CA ALA A 46 -6.05 -15.07 5.03
C ALA A 46 -6.58 -13.81 4.31
N ARG A 47 -7.00 -13.93 3.04
CA ARG A 47 -7.57 -12.81 2.28
C ARG A 47 -8.78 -12.22 3.03
N GLY A 48 -8.78 -10.90 3.18
CA GLY A 48 -9.86 -10.17 3.84
C GLY A 48 -9.67 -9.96 5.34
N VAL A 49 -8.92 -10.82 6.04
CA VAL A 49 -8.71 -10.74 7.49
C VAL A 49 -8.06 -9.43 7.92
N TYR A 50 -7.10 -8.95 7.15
CA TYR A 50 -6.29 -7.78 7.47
C TYR A 50 -6.74 -6.49 6.77
N SER A 51 -7.80 -6.54 5.98
CA SER A 51 -8.19 -5.41 5.11
C SER A 51 -8.59 -4.16 5.89
N VAL A 52 -9.27 -4.33 7.02
CA VAL A 52 -9.75 -3.23 7.87
C VAL A 52 -8.59 -2.44 8.48
N PRO A 53 -7.67 -3.04 9.28
CA PRO A 53 -6.58 -2.29 9.88
C PRO A 53 -5.65 -1.66 8.83
N MET A 54 -5.37 -2.35 7.72
CA MET A 54 -4.57 -1.81 6.62
C MET A 54 -5.20 -0.54 6.02
N ALA A 55 -6.49 -0.57 5.76
CA ALA A 55 -7.21 0.59 5.22
C ALA A 55 -7.29 1.76 6.22
N GLU A 56 -7.37 1.46 7.52
CA GLU A 56 -7.32 2.48 8.58
C GLU A 56 -5.96 3.14 8.64
N LEU A 57 -4.86 2.39 8.53
CA LEU A 57 -3.51 2.95 8.49
C LEU A 57 -3.30 3.80 7.23
N ALA A 58 -3.78 3.36 6.07
CA ALA A 58 -3.69 4.12 4.83
C ALA A 58 -4.36 5.49 4.95
N LEU A 59 -5.58 5.53 5.47
CA LEU A 59 -6.31 6.77 5.69
C LEU A 59 -5.63 7.66 6.75
N ALA A 60 -5.22 7.09 7.88
CA ALA A 60 -4.53 7.81 8.95
C ALA A 60 -3.22 8.45 8.45
N GLY A 61 -2.42 7.71 7.69
CA GLY A 61 -1.20 8.21 7.08
C GLY A 61 -1.45 9.35 6.09
N ALA A 62 -2.42 9.19 5.18
CA ALA A 62 -2.80 10.24 4.24
C ALA A 62 -3.25 11.52 5.00
N LEU A 63 -4.13 11.39 5.98
CA LEU A 63 -4.57 12.51 6.83
C LEU A 63 -3.40 13.15 7.59
N SER A 64 -2.44 12.36 8.07
CA SER A 64 -1.25 12.87 8.76
C SER A 64 -0.40 13.76 7.85
N LEU A 65 -0.24 13.40 6.57
CA LEU A 65 0.45 14.25 5.59
C LEU A 65 -0.38 15.49 5.25
N TYR A 66 -1.68 15.36 5.00
CA TYR A 66 -2.57 16.47 4.67
C TYR A 66 -2.65 17.52 5.80
N LYS A 67 -2.53 17.08 7.05
CA LYS A 67 -2.63 17.91 8.26
C LYS A 67 -1.27 18.23 8.89
N HIS A 68 -0.17 17.86 8.24
CA HIS A 68 1.22 18.09 8.69
C HIS A 68 1.44 17.66 10.16
N LEU A 69 0.83 16.52 10.57
CA LEU A 69 0.86 16.08 11.98
C LEU A 69 2.28 15.81 12.48
N ASN A 70 3.19 15.35 11.61
CA ASN A 70 4.60 15.15 11.98
C ASN A 70 5.25 16.49 12.37
N THR A 71 5.04 17.54 11.58
CA THR A 71 5.55 18.88 11.87
C THR A 71 5.00 19.42 13.20
N PHE A 72 3.69 19.23 13.44
CA PHE A 72 3.12 19.63 14.73
C PHE A 72 3.64 18.82 15.91
N SER A 73 3.94 17.53 15.69
CA SER A 73 4.60 16.70 16.73
C SER A 73 6.01 17.19 17.05
N GLU A 74 6.79 17.59 16.04
CA GLU A 74 8.10 18.20 16.24
C GLU A 74 8.00 19.56 16.96
N ASN A 75 7.07 20.42 16.53
CA ASN A 75 6.80 21.69 17.16
C ASN A 75 6.40 21.54 18.64
N GLN A 76 5.56 20.52 18.94
CA GLN A 76 5.18 20.21 20.32
C GLN A 76 6.41 19.83 21.16
N LYS A 77 7.31 18.99 20.65
CA LYS A 77 8.55 18.61 21.35
C LYS A 77 9.47 19.80 21.57
N ALA A 78 9.48 20.74 20.63
CA ALA A 78 10.27 21.98 20.71
C ALA A 78 9.58 23.11 21.49
N HIS A 79 8.40 22.87 22.06
CA HIS A 79 7.56 23.86 22.74
C HIS A 79 7.23 25.09 21.87
N MET A 80 7.08 24.88 20.55
CA MET A 80 6.78 25.93 19.58
C MET A 80 5.27 26.01 19.29
N TRP A 81 4.67 27.18 19.54
CA TRP A 81 3.29 27.49 19.15
C TRP A 81 3.26 28.16 17.78
N GLN A 82 3.40 27.35 16.71
CA GLN A 82 3.45 27.85 15.34
C GLN A 82 2.22 27.39 14.56
N LYS A 83 1.52 28.33 13.92
CA LYS A 83 0.41 28.03 13.01
C LYS A 83 0.96 27.64 11.65
N ASP A 84 0.37 26.61 11.05
CA ASP A 84 0.56 26.25 9.65
C ASP A 84 -0.73 26.57 8.89
N ARG A 85 -0.62 27.26 7.75
CA ARG A 85 -1.75 27.69 6.93
C ARG A 85 -1.83 26.93 5.60
N GLU A 86 -0.92 26.00 5.35
CA GLU A 86 -0.82 25.21 4.12
C GLU A 86 -1.49 23.83 4.25
N LEU A 87 -2.26 23.64 5.32
CA LEU A 87 -2.98 22.38 5.55
C LEU A 87 -4.03 22.17 4.46
N ARG A 88 -4.10 20.95 3.98
CA ARG A 88 -5.08 20.52 2.96
C ARG A 88 -6.29 19.83 3.61
N GLU A 89 -7.40 19.80 2.90
CA GLU A 89 -8.56 18.98 3.22
C GLU A 89 -8.59 17.75 2.30
N LEU A 90 -9.00 16.62 2.85
CA LEU A 90 -9.19 15.40 2.06
C LEU A 90 -10.55 15.42 1.33
N CYS A 91 -11.54 16.11 1.89
CA CYS A 91 -12.86 16.26 1.29
C CYS A 91 -12.78 16.95 -0.08
N GLY A 92 -13.45 16.40 -1.07
CA GLY A 92 -13.43 16.89 -2.46
C GLY A 92 -12.24 16.42 -3.30
N GLU A 93 -11.22 15.83 -2.70
CA GLU A 93 -10.05 15.31 -3.41
C GLU A 93 -10.37 13.99 -4.16
N THR A 94 -9.56 13.68 -5.17
CA THR A 94 -9.65 12.42 -5.92
C THR A 94 -8.65 11.41 -5.37
N VAL A 95 -9.14 10.23 -5.01
CA VAL A 95 -8.31 9.12 -4.49
C VAL A 95 -8.34 7.96 -5.48
N ALA A 96 -7.17 7.60 -6.01
CA ALA A 96 -7.00 6.42 -6.86
C ALA A 96 -6.64 5.20 -5.99
N ILE A 97 -7.48 4.17 -6.03
CA ILE A 97 -7.17 2.87 -5.44
C ILE A 97 -6.62 1.97 -6.53
N VAL A 98 -5.34 1.64 -6.44
CA VAL A 98 -4.64 0.77 -7.38
C VAL A 98 -4.60 -0.65 -6.82
N GLY A 99 -5.43 -1.53 -7.41
CA GLY A 99 -5.75 -2.85 -6.87
C GLY A 99 -7.04 -2.83 -6.04
N CYS A 100 -8.17 -3.19 -6.65
CA CYS A 100 -9.50 -3.10 -6.03
C CYS A 100 -9.94 -4.41 -5.36
N GLY A 101 -8.98 -5.16 -4.80
CA GLY A 101 -9.23 -6.36 -4.00
C GLY A 101 -9.84 -6.04 -2.62
N SER A 102 -9.71 -6.98 -1.67
CA SER A 102 -10.29 -6.83 -0.32
C SER A 102 -9.78 -5.58 0.39
N VAL A 103 -8.46 -5.31 0.35
CA VAL A 103 -7.85 -4.13 0.99
C VAL A 103 -8.26 -2.86 0.28
N GLY A 104 -8.17 -2.85 -1.07
CA GLY A 104 -8.55 -1.68 -1.86
C GLY A 104 -10.00 -1.29 -1.66
N THR A 105 -10.92 -2.26 -1.57
CA THR A 105 -12.34 -2.00 -1.27
C THR A 105 -12.53 -1.39 0.13
N GLU A 106 -11.79 -1.86 1.14
CA GLU A 106 -11.86 -1.28 2.48
C GLU A 106 -11.23 0.12 2.55
N CYS A 107 -10.18 0.39 1.75
CA CYS A 107 -9.67 1.75 1.55
C CYS A 107 -10.72 2.63 0.88
N ALA A 108 -11.32 2.19 -0.22
CA ALA A 108 -12.36 2.93 -0.94
C ALA A 108 -13.51 3.36 -0.02
N LYS A 109 -14.02 2.45 0.83
CA LYS A 109 -15.07 2.74 1.81
C LYS A 109 -14.70 3.87 2.75
N ARG A 110 -13.47 3.84 3.28
CA ARG A 110 -13.00 4.83 4.26
C ARG A 110 -12.74 6.19 3.63
N PHE A 111 -12.04 6.22 2.50
CA PHE A 111 -11.79 7.47 1.79
C PHE A 111 -13.10 8.11 1.32
N SER A 112 -14.03 7.33 0.75
CA SER A 112 -15.36 7.81 0.33
C SER A 112 -16.14 8.45 1.49
N ALA A 113 -16.06 7.90 2.71
CA ALA A 113 -16.70 8.44 3.90
C ALA A 113 -16.16 9.85 4.29
N PHE A 114 -14.98 10.23 3.80
CA PHE A 114 -14.40 11.57 3.95
C PHE A 114 -14.78 12.52 2.81
N GLY A 115 -15.74 12.15 1.98
CA GLY A 115 -16.23 13.00 0.89
C GLY A 115 -15.28 13.10 -0.29
N THR A 116 -14.39 12.12 -0.48
CA THR A 116 -13.50 12.05 -1.65
C THR A 116 -14.20 11.43 -2.85
N ARG A 117 -13.73 11.78 -4.05
CA ARG A 117 -14.03 11.04 -5.27
C ARG A 117 -13.07 9.85 -5.38
N VAL A 118 -13.57 8.64 -5.17
CA VAL A 118 -12.75 7.43 -5.25
C VAL A 118 -12.82 6.84 -6.65
N ILE A 119 -11.66 6.64 -7.29
CA ILE A 119 -11.54 5.99 -8.59
C ILE A 119 -10.82 4.65 -8.46
N ALA A 120 -11.24 3.67 -9.24
CA ALA A 120 -10.66 2.34 -9.28
C ALA A 120 -9.62 2.23 -10.39
N VAL A 121 -8.49 1.58 -10.09
CA VAL A 121 -7.49 1.14 -11.10
C VAL A 121 -7.21 -0.34 -10.86
N ASP A 122 -7.60 -1.21 -11.80
CA ASP A 122 -7.40 -2.66 -11.69
C ASP A 122 -7.39 -3.30 -13.09
N VAL A 123 -7.06 -4.59 -13.19
CA VAL A 123 -7.18 -5.41 -14.42
C VAL A 123 -8.64 -5.74 -14.76
N ALA A 124 -9.55 -5.63 -13.79
CA ALA A 124 -10.98 -5.87 -13.98
C ALA A 124 -11.80 -4.83 -13.21
N LYS A 125 -12.90 -4.40 -13.80
CA LYS A 125 -13.82 -3.43 -13.16
C LYS A 125 -14.42 -4.05 -11.89
N PRO A 126 -14.26 -3.43 -10.72
CA PRO A 126 -14.90 -3.91 -9.49
C PRO A 126 -16.42 -3.74 -9.53
N GLU A 127 -17.16 -4.68 -8.95
CA GLU A 127 -18.63 -4.65 -8.88
C GLU A 127 -19.18 -3.72 -7.78
N SER A 128 -18.43 -2.73 -7.34
CA SER A 128 -18.79 -1.86 -6.22
C SER A 128 -19.13 -0.45 -6.69
N GLU A 129 -20.28 0.06 -6.27
CA GLU A 129 -20.74 1.44 -6.55
C GLU A 129 -19.96 2.53 -5.78
N ILE A 130 -19.03 2.15 -4.90
CA ILE A 130 -18.17 3.10 -4.17
C ILE A 130 -17.25 3.85 -5.12
N TYR A 131 -16.83 3.20 -6.21
CA TYR A 131 -15.95 3.79 -7.19
C TYR A 131 -16.76 4.63 -8.19
N SER A 132 -16.46 5.92 -8.25
CA SER A 132 -17.09 6.85 -9.18
C SER A 132 -16.66 6.63 -10.63
N GLU A 133 -15.47 6.03 -10.83
CA GLU A 133 -14.88 5.80 -12.15
C GLU A 133 -13.93 4.60 -12.09
N PHE A 134 -13.73 3.94 -13.23
CA PHE A 134 -12.80 2.82 -13.38
C PHE A 134 -11.81 3.10 -14.52
N TYR A 135 -10.56 2.81 -14.26
CA TYR A 135 -9.47 2.78 -15.23
C TYR A 135 -8.89 1.37 -15.30
N ASP A 136 -8.74 0.83 -16.51
CA ASP A 136 -7.93 -0.37 -16.71
C ASP A 136 -6.49 -0.10 -16.29
N ILE A 137 -5.78 -1.13 -15.79
CA ILE A 137 -4.40 -0.99 -15.34
C ILE A 137 -3.47 -0.45 -16.43
N ASN A 138 -3.77 -0.70 -17.70
CA ASN A 138 -3.01 -0.17 -18.83
C ASN A 138 -3.22 1.34 -19.04
N ASP A 139 -4.29 1.88 -18.51
CA ASP A 139 -4.63 3.31 -18.51
C ASP A 139 -4.26 4.03 -17.20
N ILE A 140 -3.51 3.39 -16.31
CA ILE A 140 -3.15 3.90 -14.98
C ILE A 140 -2.60 5.33 -15.02
N LYS A 141 -1.84 5.70 -16.04
CA LYS A 141 -1.25 7.04 -16.19
C LYS A 141 -2.30 8.15 -16.20
N LYS A 142 -3.50 7.88 -16.75
CA LYS A 142 -4.62 8.84 -16.76
C LYS A 142 -5.15 9.04 -15.33
N ALA A 143 -5.30 7.96 -14.57
CA ALA A 143 -5.75 8.00 -13.18
C ALA A 143 -4.74 8.73 -12.28
N LEU A 144 -3.43 8.46 -12.45
CA LEU A 144 -2.37 9.14 -11.69
C LEU A 144 -2.34 10.64 -11.92
N GLY A 145 -2.62 11.10 -13.15
CA GLY A 145 -2.62 12.52 -13.50
C GLY A 145 -3.74 13.34 -12.86
N ILE A 146 -4.78 12.70 -12.33
CA ILE A 146 -5.92 13.37 -11.70
C ILE A 146 -6.05 13.07 -10.20
N ALA A 147 -5.32 12.09 -9.68
CA ALA A 147 -5.42 11.65 -8.30
C ALA A 147 -4.60 12.53 -7.36
N ASP A 148 -5.23 13.01 -6.30
CA ASP A 148 -4.60 13.73 -5.19
C ASP A 148 -3.95 12.78 -4.19
N THR A 149 -4.49 11.57 -4.09
CA THR A 149 -3.92 10.47 -3.30
C THR A 149 -3.96 9.19 -4.12
N VAL A 150 -2.84 8.46 -4.16
CA VAL A 150 -2.71 7.15 -4.83
C VAL A 150 -2.43 6.10 -3.76
N VAL A 151 -3.33 5.13 -3.62
CA VAL A 151 -3.22 4.04 -2.64
C VAL A 151 -2.91 2.74 -3.36
N LEU A 152 -1.76 2.14 -3.07
CA LEU A 152 -1.32 0.87 -3.65
C LEU A 152 -1.75 -0.29 -2.76
N THR A 153 -2.54 -1.19 -3.35
CA THR A 153 -3.02 -2.43 -2.73
C THR A 153 -2.88 -3.64 -3.67
N LEU A 154 -1.97 -3.51 -4.65
CA LEU A 154 -1.66 -4.55 -5.63
C LEU A 154 -0.94 -5.75 -4.99
N PRO A 155 -1.15 -6.97 -5.49
CA PRO A 155 -0.27 -8.09 -5.19
C PRO A 155 1.11 -7.87 -5.87
N LEU A 156 2.15 -8.50 -5.34
CA LEU A 156 3.44 -8.58 -6.02
C LEU A 156 3.41 -9.75 -7.01
N THR A 157 3.54 -9.43 -8.29
CA THR A 157 3.69 -10.35 -9.42
C THR A 157 4.85 -9.88 -10.29
N ASP A 158 5.18 -10.64 -11.34
CA ASP A 158 6.22 -10.21 -12.29
C ASP A 158 5.83 -8.90 -13.01
N GLU A 159 4.54 -8.71 -13.28
CA GLU A 159 4.01 -7.51 -13.95
C GLU A 159 3.97 -6.28 -13.03
N THR A 160 3.76 -6.47 -11.73
CA THR A 160 3.66 -5.36 -10.77
C THR A 160 4.99 -5.01 -10.11
N ARG A 161 6.01 -5.86 -10.23
CA ARG A 161 7.35 -5.61 -9.70
C ARG A 161 7.99 -4.40 -10.37
N GLY A 162 8.37 -3.40 -9.58
CA GLY A 162 8.95 -2.15 -10.05
C GLY A 162 8.03 -1.34 -10.97
N MET A 163 6.72 -1.61 -10.93
CA MET A 163 5.74 -0.91 -11.75
C MET A 163 5.75 0.60 -11.49
N PHE A 164 5.92 1.00 -10.24
CA PHE A 164 6.04 2.40 -9.85
C PHE A 164 7.52 2.81 -9.88
N ASN A 165 8.00 3.19 -11.05
CA ASN A 165 9.34 3.68 -11.34
C ASN A 165 9.32 5.17 -11.67
N GLY A 166 10.46 5.76 -12.06
CA GLY A 166 10.59 7.17 -12.39
C GLY A 166 9.66 7.65 -13.50
N GLU A 167 9.41 6.81 -14.53
CA GLU A 167 8.43 7.14 -15.57
C GLU A 167 7.02 7.23 -14.97
N MET A 168 6.63 6.26 -14.16
CA MET A 168 5.31 6.23 -13.55
C MET A 168 5.11 7.44 -12.63
N PHE A 169 6.11 7.80 -11.82
CA PHE A 169 6.04 8.99 -10.96
C PHE A 169 5.91 10.29 -11.76
N SER A 170 6.46 10.37 -12.97
CA SER A 170 6.31 11.57 -13.81
C SER A 170 4.85 11.88 -14.17
N HIS A 171 3.97 10.88 -14.13
CA HIS A 171 2.54 11.01 -14.41
C HIS A 171 1.69 11.37 -13.19
N PHE A 172 2.26 11.38 -11.99
CA PHE A 172 1.53 11.78 -10.80
C PHE A 172 1.07 13.24 -10.91
N LYS A 173 -0.07 13.57 -10.32
CA LYS A 173 -0.53 14.93 -10.17
C LYS A 173 0.41 15.70 -9.23
N ASP A 174 0.70 16.95 -9.55
CA ASP A 174 1.50 17.82 -8.68
C ASP A 174 0.84 17.95 -7.30
N GLY A 175 1.62 17.84 -6.23
CA GLY A 175 1.12 17.88 -4.86
C GLY A 175 0.41 16.61 -4.39
N SER A 176 0.38 15.55 -5.21
CA SER A 176 -0.25 14.27 -4.81
C SER A 176 0.53 13.55 -3.71
N VAL A 177 -0.14 12.60 -3.06
CA VAL A 177 0.40 11.75 -2.00
C VAL A 177 0.34 10.28 -2.45
N LEU A 178 1.43 9.56 -2.22
CA LEU A 178 1.50 8.11 -2.39
C LEU A 178 1.27 7.40 -1.05
N VAL A 179 0.45 6.33 -1.05
CA VAL A 179 0.29 5.42 0.09
C VAL A 179 0.60 4.01 -0.39
N ASN A 180 1.67 3.40 0.12
CA ASN A 180 2.00 2.00 -0.19
C ASN A 180 1.84 1.11 1.03
N ILE A 181 0.77 0.32 1.03
CA ILE A 181 0.45 -0.72 2.02
C ILE A 181 0.38 -2.10 1.37
N SER A 182 0.98 -2.25 0.19
CA SER A 182 0.93 -3.48 -0.62
C SER A 182 2.19 -4.34 -0.44
N ARG A 183 3.18 -4.15 -1.30
CA ARG A 183 4.52 -4.74 -1.23
C ARG A 183 5.55 -3.70 -1.65
N GLY A 184 6.70 -3.66 -0.97
CA GLY A 184 7.76 -2.70 -1.28
C GLY A 184 8.24 -2.81 -2.72
N ALA A 185 8.49 -4.03 -3.19
CA ALA A 185 8.98 -4.29 -4.54
C ALA A 185 8.02 -3.91 -5.70
N VAL A 186 6.80 -3.44 -5.42
CA VAL A 186 5.92 -2.80 -6.42
C VAL A 186 6.45 -1.43 -6.83
N VAL A 187 7.19 -0.78 -5.93
CA VAL A 187 7.79 0.54 -6.11
C VAL A 187 9.30 0.40 -6.28
N ASN A 188 9.88 1.08 -7.25
CA ASN A 188 11.33 1.28 -7.29
C ASN A 188 11.70 2.36 -6.27
N GLU A 189 12.36 1.98 -5.18
CA GLU A 189 12.61 2.84 -4.03
C GLU A 189 13.55 4.00 -4.36
N ASN A 190 14.57 3.75 -5.19
CA ASN A 190 15.51 4.80 -5.63
C ASN A 190 14.82 5.87 -6.49
N ASP A 191 13.90 5.46 -7.34
CA ASP A 191 13.13 6.39 -8.17
C ASP A 191 12.09 7.14 -7.35
N LEU A 192 11.49 6.49 -6.34
CA LEU A 192 10.59 7.16 -5.39
C LEU A 192 11.33 8.26 -4.62
N ILE A 193 12.54 7.99 -4.11
CA ILE A 193 13.35 9.00 -3.39
C ILE A 193 13.56 10.23 -4.28
N LYS A 194 14.00 10.03 -5.54
CA LYS A 194 14.18 11.14 -6.50
C LYS A 194 12.88 11.88 -6.77
N ALA A 195 11.77 11.15 -6.90
CA ALA A 195 10.45 11.72 -7.15
C ALA A 195 9.99 12.58 -5.98
N LEU A 196 10.16 12.12 -4.75
CA LEU A 196 9.88 12.86 -3.52
C LEU A 196 10.77 14.11 -3.35
N GLU A 197 12.07 14.02 -3.69
CA GLU A 197 12.99 15.17 -3.71
C GLU A 197 12.53 16.24 -4.72
N ASN A 198 11.87 15.82 -5.81
CA ASN A 198 11.30 16.70 -6.83
C ASN A 198 9.84 17.12 -6.52
N GLY A 199 9.26 16.68 -5.41
CA GLY A 199 7.90 17.03 -4.97
C GLY A 199 6.76 16.35 -5.76
N LYS A 200 7.05 15.27 -6.48
CA LYS A 200 6.05 14.57 -7.30
C LYS A 200 6.18 13.04 -7.23
N PRO A 201 5.54 12.37 -6.25
CA PRO A 201 4.56 12.87 -5.27
C PRO A 201 5.18 13.82 -4.24
N SER A 202 4.34 14.68 -3.64
CA SER A 202 4.76 15.65 -2.62
C SER A 202 5.02 14.97 -1.27
N GLY A 203 4.50 13.77 -1.04
CA GLY A 203 4.72 12.99 0.17
C GLY A 203 4.33 11.54 -0.02
N ALA A 204 4.80 10.69 0.89
CA ALA A 204 4.49 9.26 0.88
C ALA A 204 4.23 8.68 2.27
N VAL A 205 3.32 7.69 2.33
CA VAL A 205 3.11 6.79 3.46
C VAL A 205 3.56 5.40 3.03
N LEU A 206 4.58 4.88 3.69
CA LEU A 206 5.23 3.64 3.32
C LEU A 206 5.19 2.65 4.49
N ASP A 207 4.42 1.58 4.34
CA ASP A 207 4.40 0.47 5.31
C ASP A 207 5.31 -0.68 4.90
N VAL A 208 5.74 -0.69 3.63
CA VAL A 208 6.52 -1.77 3.01
C VAL A 208 7.67 -1.23 2.17
N PHE A 209 8.77 -2.00 2.08
CA PHE A 209 10.02 -1.59 1.42
C PHE A 209 10.55 -2.71 0.51
N GLU A 210 11.40 -2.36 -0.47
CA GLU A 210 12.04 -3.35 -1.34
C GLU A 210 12.83 -4.39 -0.53
N ASN A 211 13.55 -3.93 0.48
CA ASN A 211 14.24 -4.75 1.46
C ASN A 211 13.72 -4.44 2.86
N GLU A 212 13.34 -5.47 3.58
CA GLU A 212 12.85 -5.38 4.97
C GLU A 212 13.72 -6.22 5.90
N PRO A 213 14.24 -5.64 7.01
CA PRO A 213 14.04 -4.25 7.48
C PRO A 213 14.63 -3.19 6.53
N LEU A 214 14.04 -1.98 6.51
CA LEU A 214 14.59 -0.83 5.78
C LEU A 214 16.01 -0.52 6.29
N ASP A 215 16.95 -0.38 5.35
CA ASP A 215 18.34 -0.08 5.68
C ASP A 215 18.47 1.22 6.48
N GLU A 216 19.31 1.22 7.53
CA GLU A 216 19.52 2.38 8.39
C GLU A 216 20.08 3.60 7.64
N SER A 217 20.75 3.38 6.50
CA SER A 217 21.29 4.43 5.64
C SER A 217 20.30 4.97 4.62
N SER A 218 19.06 4.46 4.58
CA SER A 218 18.06 4.93 3.62
C SER A 218 17.71 6.40 3.85
N LYS A 219 17.73 7.19 2.77
CA LYS A 219 17.31 8.59 2.80
C LYS A 219 15.87 8.80 3.26
N LEU A 220 15.02 7.77 3.11
CA LEU A 220 13.61 7.85 3.48
C LEU A 220 13.40 8.19 4.95
N TRP A 221 14.34 7.79 5.85
CA TRP A 221 14.27 8.08 7.28
C TRP A 221 14.27 9.58 7.60
N ASP A 222 15.01 10.36 6.81
CA ASP A 222 15.22 11.79 7.04
C ASP A 222 14.25 12.68 6.25
N MET A 223 13.42 12.08 5.39
CA MET A 223 12.45 12.81 4.57
C MET A 223 11.23 13.22 5.40
N LYS A 224 11.05 14.52 5.64
CA LYS A 224 9.93 15.09 6.43
C LYS A 224 8.55 14.84 5.82
N ASN A 225 8.51 14.65 4.51
CA ASN A 225 7.31 14.34 3.74
C ASN A 225 7.03 12.84 3.60
N VAL A 226 7.73 12.00 4.37
CA VAL A 226 7.54 10.53 4.38
C VAL A 226 7.10 10.08 5.76
N ILE A 227 6.12 9.20 5.80
CA ILE A 227 5.70 8.46 6.98
C ILE A 227 6.08 7.00 6.78
N ILE A 228 6.87 6.47 7.70
CA ILE A 228 7.35 5.08 7.69
C ILE A 228 6.67 4.29 8.78
N THR A 229 6.15 3.10 8.45
CA THR A 229 5.72 2.08 9.41
C THR A 229 6.37 0.74 9.06
N PRO A 230 6.75 -0.09 10.05
CA PRO A 230 7.59 -1.27 9.81
C PRO A 230 6.74 -2.50 9.42
N HIS A 231 6.08 -2.48 8.27
CA HIS A 231 5.19 -3.52 7.75
C HIS A 231 4.16 -3.95 8.81
N ASN A 232 3.48 -2.95 9.38
CA ASN A 232 2.64 -3.12 10.57
C ASN A 232 1.16 -2.79 10.33
N SER A 233 0.80 -2.45 9.08
CA SER A 233 -0.57 -2.05 8.70
C SER A 233 -1.62 -3.14 9.00
N PHE A 234 -1.21 -4.40 8.98
CA PHE A 234 -2.09 -5.55 9.21
C PHE A 234 -2.39 -5.83 10.68
N VAL A 235 -1.65 -5.26 11.61
CA VAL A 235 -1.74 -5.58 13.04
C VAL A 235 -3.05 -5.08 13.64
N SER A 236 -3.78 -5.98 14.27
CA SER A 236 -5.00 -5.68 15.00
C SER A 236 -5.23 -6.73 16.11
N PRO A 237 -5.63 -6.32 17.31
CA PRO A 237 -5.98 -7.29 18.36
C PRO A 237 -7.18 -8.17 17.97
N LYS A 238 -8.02 -7.73 17.05
CA LYS A 238 -9.17 -8.51 16.54
C LYS A 238 -8.77 -9.63 15.58
N ASN A 239 -7.55 -9.61 15.04
CA ASN A 239 -7.07 -10.62 14.11
C ASN A 239 -6.34 -11.79 14.81
N ASN A 240 -6.11 -11.68 16.12
CA ASN A 240 -5.43 -12.67 16.93
C ASN A 240 -6.41 -13.50 17.79
N ALA A 241 -7.72 -13.33 17.60
CA ALA A 241 -8.77 -14.01 18.35
C ALA A 241 -9.28 -15.27 17.63
#